data_57ab67493a3fe3716bca32c5adcdd208
#
_entry.id   57ab67493a3fe3716bca32c5adcdd208
#
_cell.length_a   1.000
_cell.length_b   1.000
_cell.length_c   1.000
_cell.angle_alpha   90.00
_cell.angle_beta   90.00
_cell.angle_gamma   90.00
#
_symmetry.space_group_name_H-M   'P 1'
#
loop_
_entity.id
_entity.type
_entity.pdbx_description
1 polymer ?
#
loop_
_entity_poly.entity_id
_entity_poly.type
_entity_poly.pdbx_seq_one_letter_code
_entity_poly.pdbx_strand_id
1 'polypeptide(L)'
;MRLKDKRIIVTAAAQGIGRATALAFEKEGAKVIATDINLEKLEDLKKQSPNIEIQLLDSTSKKAVENFARTIEEIDILFHAVGFVHHGTIMDCSTDDFFNSVNINVYSAYLMSSFLLPKMLEQKKGNIIIVSSAASNVKGAPNRFIYGTTKAALNGFVKALAADYVKDGIRCNAILPGTVETPSWNARVNMADDPIQARKDFIARQAMGRLAQPEEIASMAIYLASDESSFVTGTLNLIDGGWTL
;
A
#
# COMPACT_ATOMS: atom_id res chain seq x y z
N MET A 1 -7.40 18.91 -11.18
CA MET A 1 -7.90 17.58 -10.74
C MET A 1 -7.32 16.52 -11.66
N ARG A 2 -6.26 15.85 -11.19
CA ARG A 2 -5.47 14.86 -11.96
C ARG A 2 -6.18 13.49 -12.07
N LEU A 3 -7.17 13.23 -11.19
CA LEU A 3 -7.87 11.94 -11.09
C LEU A 3 -9.38 12.08 -11.31
N LYS A 4 -9.81 13.15 -12.02
CA LYS A 4 -11.21 13.43 -12.26
C LYS A 4 -11.97 12.20 -12.77
N ASP A 5 -13.05 11.85 -12.07
CA ASP A 5 -13.98 10.76 -12.36
C ASP A 5 -13.39 9.34 -12.33
N LYS A 6 -12.09 9.15 -12.00
CA LYS A 6 -11.49 7.83 -11.86
C LYS A 6 -12.07 7.11 -10.64
N ARG A 7 -12.43 5.83 -10.81
CA ARG A 7 -12.92 4.95 -9.74
C ARG A 7 -11.77 4.21 -9.12
N ILE A 8 -11.52 4.47 -7.84
CA ILE A 8 -10.33 4.00 -7.14
C ILE A 8 -10.72 3.25 -5.87
N ILE A 9 -10.20 2.03 -5.71
CA ILE A 9 -10.26 1.31 -4.45
C ILE A 9 -8.95 1.53 -3.70
N VAL A 10 -9.05 1.95 -2.44
CA VAL A 10 -7.92 2.12 -1.53
C VAL A 10 -8.08 1.17 -0.35
N THR A 11 -7.14 0.24 -0.17
CA THR A 11 -7.15 -0.69 0.96
C THR A 11 -6.32 -0.16 2.14
N ALA A 12 -6.56 -0.66 3.35
CA ALA A 12 -5.96 -0.17 4.60
C ALA A 12 -6.12 1.36 4.77
N ALA A 13 -7.32 1.86 4.43
CA ALA A 13 -7.60 3.29 4.33
C ALA A 13 -8.02 3.93 5.65
N ALA A 14 -8.12 3.19 6.75
CA ALA A 14 -8.53 3.71 8.05
C ALA A 14 -7.48 4.63 8.69
N GLN A 15 -6.19 4.46 8.35
CA GLN A 15 -5.10 5.25 8.93
C GLN A 15 -3.86 5.31 8.02
N GLY A 16 -2.88 6.15 8.38
CA GLY A 16 -1.55 6.21 7.77
C GLY A 16 -1.57 6.48 6.27
N ILE A 17 -0.74 5.75 5.51
CA ILE A 17 -0.57 5.96 4.06
C ILE A 17 -1.89 5.76 3.31
N GLY A 18 -2.66 4.71 3.62
CA GLY A 18 -3.93 4.45 2.95
C GLY A 18 -4.93 5.59 3.14
N ARG A 19 -5.08 6.10 4.39
CA ARG A 19 -5.98 7.23 4.69
C ARG A 19 -5.56 8.50 3.96
N ALA A 20 -4.28 8.86 4.05
CA ALA A 20 -3.77 10.05 3.38
C ALA A 20 -3.95 9.98 1.86
N THR A 21 -3.73 8.79 1.29
CA THR A 21 -3.92 8.56 -0.15
C THR A 21 -5.40 8.63 -0.56
N ALA A 22 -6.32 8.07 0.24
CA ALA A 22 -7.75 8.14 -0.05
C ALA A 22 -8.25 9.60 -0.07
N LEU A 23 -7.85 10.40 0.92
CA LEU A 23 -8.16 11.84 0.98
C LEU A 23 -7.54 12.61 -0.19
N ALA A 24 -6.28 12.31 -0.54
CA ALA A 24 -5.60 12.97 -1.63
C ALA A 24 -6.22 12.62 -3.00
N PHE A 25 -6.65 11.40 -3.20
CA PHE A 25 -7.31 10.96 -4.42
C PHE A 25 -8.69 11.61 -4.59
N GLU A 26 -9.48 11.69 -3.51
CA GLU A 26 -10.77 12.37 -3.52
C GLU A 26 -10.60 13.87 -3.86
N LYS A 27 -9.62 14.54 -3.22
CA LYS A 27 -9.29 15.93 -3.51
C LYS A 27 -8.90 16.17 -4.97
N GLU A 28 -8.30 15.18 -5.63
CA GLU A 28 -7.96 15.20 -7.07
C GLU A 28 -9.14 14.79 -7.97
N GLY A 29 -10.35 14.63 -7.42
CA GLY A 29 -11.58 14.39 -8.16
C GLY A 29 -11.91 12.92 -8.43
N ALA A 30 -11.24 11.99 -7.75
CA ALA A 30 -11.56 10.58 -7.87
C ALA A 30 -12.82 10.20 -7.07
N LYS A 31 -13.52 9.16 -7.53
CA LYS A 31 -14.54 8.42 -6.79
C LYS A 31 -13.83 7.32 -6.01
N VAL A 32 -13.70 7.48 -4.70
CA VAL A 32 -12.90 6.61 -3.85
C VAL A 32 -13.78 5.68 -3.03
N ILE A 33 -13.48 4.37 -3.07
CA ILE A 33 -13.95 3.36 -2.13
C ILE A 33 -12.79 3.02 -1.20
N ALA A 34 -12.89 3.44 0.06
CA ALA A 34 -11.90 3.20 1.10
C ALA A 34 -12.27 1.94 1.88
N THR A 35 -11.36 0.97 1.95
CA THR A 35 -11.59 -0.29 2.65
C THR A 35 -10.60 -0.52 3.78
N ASP A 36 -11.06 -1.09 4.88
CA ASP A 36 -10.24 -1.46 6.04
C ASP A 36 -10.98 -2.49 6.91
N ILE A 37 -10.29 -3.11 7.85
CA ILE A 37 -10.88 -3.96 8.90
C ILE A 37 -11.39 -3.16 10.09
N ASN A 38 -11.08 -1.87 10.19
CA ASN A 38 -11.49 -0.98 11.29
C ASN A 38 -12.60 -0.02 10.82
N LEU A 39 -13.85 -0.42 11.07
CA LEU A 39 -15.01 0.35 10.64
C LEU A 39 -15.07 1.73 11.32
N GLU A 40 -14.77 1.82 12.62
CA GLU A 40 -14.81 3.08 13.38
C GLU A 40 -13.92 4.15 12.73
N LYS A 41 -12.67 3.79 12.41
CA LYS A 41 -11.74 4.70 11.72
C LYS A 41 -12.14 5.01 10.28
N LEU A 42 -12.82 4.09 9.59
CA LEU A 42 -13.41 4.38 8.28
C LEU A 42 -14.55 5.37 8.40
N GLU A 43 -15.40 5.26 9.42
CA GLU A 43 -16.45 6.24 9.70
C GLU A 43 -15.87 7.64 10.00
N ASP A 44 -14.75 7.72 10.71
CA ASP A 44 -14.05 8.98 10.91
C ASP A 44 -13.45 9.55 9.61
N LEU A 45 -12.96 8.69 8.72
CA LEU A 45 -12.56 9.12 7.38
C LEU A 45 -13.76 9.67 6.60
N LYS A 46 -14.90 8.98 6.66
CA LYS A 46 -16.15 9.39 6.01
C LYS A 46 -16.67 10.74 6.54
N LYS A 47 -16.57 10.99 7.87
CA LYS A 47 -16.92 12.29 8.46
C LYS A 47 -16.00 13.40 7.94
N GLN A 48 -14.70 13.12 7.77
CA GLN A 48 -13.72 14.08 7.24
C GLN A 48 -13.94 14.38 5.75
N SER A 49 -14.30 13.37 4.97
CA SER A 49 -14.55 13.48 3.52
C SER A 49 -15.82 12.70 3.15
N PRO A 50 -17.00 13.38 3.15
CA PRO A 50 -18.29 12.74 2.88
C PRO A 50 -18.43 12.10 1.49
N ASN A 51 -17.60 12.47 0.53
CA ASN A 51 -17.64 11.91 -0.83
C ASN A 51 -16.94 10.54 -0.94
N ILE A 52 -16.09 10.18 0.04
CA ILE A 52 -15.45 8.86 0.06
C ILE A 52 -16.49 7.81 0.49
N GLU A 53 -16.65 6.76 -0.30
CA GLU A 53 -17.37 5.57 0.10
C GLU A 53 -16.50 4.71 1.01
N ILE A 54 -17.10 4.11 2.05
CA ILE A 54 -16.38 3.25 2.99
C ILE A 54 -16.94 1.85 2.96
N GLN A 55 -16.07 0.84 3.06
CA GLN A 55 -16.46 -0.56 3.11
C GLN A 55 -15.59 -1.34 4.08
N LEU A 56 -16.21 -2.00 5.07
CA LEU A 56 -15.52 -2.95 5.94
C LEU A 56 -15.05 -4.14 5.10
N LEU A 57 -13.75 -4.39 5.05
CA LEU A 57 -13.17 -5.47 4.25
C LEU A 57 -11.88 -6.01 4.87
N ASP A 58 -11.88 -7.29 5.16
CA ASP A 58 -10.65 -8.04 5.41
C ASP A 58 -10.07 -8.53 4.08
N SER A 59 -9.01 -7.88 3.61
CA SER A 59 -8.33 -8.22 2.36
C SER A 59 -7.60 -9.57 2.41
N THR A 60 -7.49 -10.23 3.57
CA THR A 60 -6.93 -11.58 3.71
C THR A 60 -8.00 -12.68 3.60
N SER A 61 -9.27 -12.31 3.65
CA SER A 61 -10.40 -13.22 3.52
C SER A 61 -10.83 -13.37 2.06
N LYS A 62 -10.51 -14.50 1.43
CA LYS A 62 -10.91 -14.79 0.05
C LYS A 62 -12.41 -14.56 -0.18
N LYS A 63 -13.26 -15.07 0.74
CA LYS A 63 -14.71 -14.93 0.63
C LYS A 63 -15.18 -13.48 0.71
N ALA A 64 -14.56 -12.69 1.61
CA ALA A 64 -14.89 -11.27 1.74
C ALA A 64 -14.49 -10.48 0.49
N VAL A 65 -13.28 -10.71 -0.03
CA VAL A 65 -12.78 -10.07 -1.25
C VAL A 65 -13.61 -10.46 -2.48
N GLU A 66 -13.94 -11.74 -2.63
CA GLU A 66 -14.80 -12.22 -3.71
C GLU A 66 -16.19 -11.56 -3.67
N ASN A 67 -16.83 -11.51 -2.51
CA ASN A 67 -18.13 -10.85 -2.35
C ASN A 67 -18.03 -9.35 -2.66
N PHE A 68 -17.00 -8.67 -2.14
CA PHE A 68 -16.74 -7.27 -2.43
C PHE A 68 -16.54 -7.02 -3.94
N ALA A 69 -15.69 -7.81 -4.60
CA ALA A 69 -15.43 -7.65 -6.02
C ALA A 69 -16.68 -7.83 -6.90
N ARG A 70 -17.66 -8.63 -6.46
CA ARG A 70 -18.96 -8.80 -7.16
C ARG A 70 -19.81 -7.51 -7.12
N THR A 71 -19.65 -6.66 -6.10
CA THR A 71 -20.38 -5.38 -6.01
C THR A 71 -19.73 -4.28 -6.84
N ILE A 72 -18.50 -4.46 -7.31
CA ILE A 72 -17.78 -3.48 -8.12
C ILE A 72 -18.14 -3.70 -9.59
N GLU A 73 -18.77 -2.74 -10.22
CA GLU A 73 -19.09 -2.79 -11.66
C GLU A 73 -17.86 -2.45 -12.51
N GLU A 74 -17.19 -1.35 -12.17
CA GLU A 74 -16.03 -0.84 -12.90
C GLU A 74 -14.99 -0.28 -11.94
N ILE A 75 -13.71 -0.42 -12.30
CA ILE A 75 -12.58 0.08 -11.51
C ILE A 75 -11.45 0.55 -12.43
N ASP A 76 -10.95 1.75 -12.22
CA ASP A 76 -9.78 2.27 -12.90
C ASP A 76 -8.48 1.94 -12.16
N ILE A 77 -8.49 2.02 -10.82
CA ILE A 77 -7.27 1.91 -10.02
C ILE A 77 -7.50 1.11 -8.72
N LEU A 78 -6.61 0.15 -8.45
CA LEU A 78 -6.43 -0.45 -7.13
C LEU A 78 -5.17 0.14 -6.48
N PHE A 79 -5.33 0.85 -5.37
CA PHE A 79 -4.24 1.23 -4.47
C PHE A 79 -4.22 0.30 -3.27
N HIS A 80 -3.25 -0.61 -3.22
CA HIS A 80 -3.16 -1.62 -2.17
C HIS A 80 -2.09 -1.26 -1.14
N ALA A 81 -2.53 -0.89 0.06
CA ALA A 81 -1.67 -0.45 1.16
C ALA A 81 -1.71 -1.38 2.39
N VAL A 82 -2.36 -2.55 2.28
CA VAL A 82 -2.35 -3.53 3.38
C VAL A 82 -0.93 -3.97 3.67
N GLY A 83 -0.57 -4.00 4.95
CA GLY A 83 0.74 -4.45 5.36
C GLY A 83 0.91 -4.53 6.87
N PHE A 84 1.73 -5.48 7.27
CA PHE A 84 2.13 -5.74 8.65
C PHE A 84 3.64 -5.80 8.75
N VAL A 85 4.19 -5.20 9.81
CA VAL A 85 5.64 -5.18 10.08
C VAL A 85 5.95 -6.11 11.24
N HIS A 86 6.42 -7.31 10.95
CA HIS A 86 7.03 -8.17 11.96
C HIS A 86 8.42 -7.62 12.31
N HIS A 87 8.76 -7.62 13.59
CA HIS A 87 10.06 -7.19 14.11
C HIS A 87 10.82 -8.41 14.63
N GLY A 88 11.98 -8.70 14.07
CA GLY A 88 12.84 -9.79 14.48
C GLY A 88 13.76 -10.28 13.36
N THR A 89 14.75 -11.08 13.78
CA THR A 89 15.63 -11.86 12.90
C THR A 89 14.90 -13.13 12.44
N ILE A 90 15.58 -13.99 11.68
CA ILE A 90 15.03 -15.30 11.31
C ILE A 90 14.81 -16.20 12.54
N MET A 91 15.64 -16.04 13.58
CA MET A 91 15.53 -16.83 14.82
C MET A 91 14.36 -16.39 15.70
N ASP A 92 13.89 -15.15 15.54
CA ASP A 92 12.75 -14.58 16.27
C ASP A 92 11.42 -14.76 15.53
N CYS A 93 11.46 -15.32 14.32
CA CYS A 93 10.30 -15.48 13.46
C CYS A 93 9.77 -16.91 13.58
N SER A 94 8.67 -17.09 14.30
CA SER A 94 7.99 -18.39 14.36
C SER A 94 7.38 -18.76 13.00
N THR A 95 7.00 -20.03 12.82
CA THR A 95 6.28 -20.48 11.63
C THR A 95 4.95 -19.72 11.46
N ASP A 96 4.24 -19.45 12.56
CA ASP A 96 2.99 -18.70 12.53
C ASP A 96 3.19 -17.24 12.14
N ASP A 97 4.25 -16.57 12.65
CA ASP A 97 4.63 -15.22 12.26
C ASP A 97 4.97 -15.14 10.78
N PHE A 98 5.68 -16.16 10.27
CA PHE A 98 6.03 -16.28 8.87
C PHE A 98 4.76 -16.33 8.00
N PHE A 99 3.87 -17.28 8.25
CA PHE A 99 2.65 -17.43 7.45
C PHE A 99 1.69 -16.26 7.63
N ASN A 100 1.56 -15.71 8.83
CA ASN A 100 0.76 -14.51 9.08
C ASN A 100 1.29 -13.30 8.28
N SER A 101 2.60 -13.09 8.26
CA SER A 101 3.23 -12.02 7.48
C SER A 101 3.01 -12.20 5.97
N VAL A 102 3.13 -13.43 5.46
CA VAL A 102 2.85 -13.75 4.06
C VAL A 102 1.37 -13.53 3.76
N ASN A 103 0.47 -13.98 4.64
CA ASN A 103 -0.98 -13.82 4.47
C ASN A 103 -1.38 -12.34 4.40
N ILE A 104 -0.89 -11.52 5.34
CA ILE A 104 -1.26 -10.10 5.36
C ILE A 104 -0.58 -9.33 4.23
N ASN A 105 0.72 -9.52 3.98
CA ASN A 105 1.46 -8.67 3.06
C ASN A 105 1.36 -9.10 1.59
N VAL A 106 1.33 -10.41 1.31
CA VAL A 106 1.41 -10.94 -0.06
C VAL A 106 0.07 -11.50 -0.53
N TYR A 107 -0.55 -12.37 0.29
CA TYR A 107 -1.79 -13.02 -0.11
C TYR A 107 -2.95 -12.03 -0.25
N SER A 108 -3.01 -10.99 0.59
CA SER A 108 -4.00 -9.91 0.45
C SER A 108 -3.86 -9.16 -0.90
N ALA A 109 -2.63 -8.87 -1.32
CA ALA A 109 -2.36 -8.24 -2.61
C ALA A 109 -2.77 -9.14 -3.77
N TYR A 110 -2.48 -10.45 -3.66
CA TYR A 110 -2.93 -11.46 -4.63
C TYR A 110 -4.46 -11.50 -4.70
N LEU A 111 -5.16 -11.61 -3.59
CA LEU A 111 -6.62 -11.67 -3.59
C LEU A 111 -7.24 -10.42 -4.22
N MET A 112 -6.87 -9.23 -3.74
CA MET A 112 -7.43 -7.98 -4.26
C MET A 112 -7.17 -7.84 -5.76
N SER A 113 -5.94 -8.14 -6.21
CA SER A 113 -5.60 -8.06 -7.63
C SER A 113 -6.34 -9.13 -8.45
N SER A 114 -6.36 -10.39 -8.04
CA SER A 114 -6.95 -11.49 -8.81
C SER A 114 -8.46 -11.36 -9.01
N PHE A 115 -9.18 -10.78 -8.04
CA PHE A 115 -10.63 -10.57 -8.15
C PHE A 115 -11.03 -9.27 -8.84
N LEU A 116 -10.16 -8.24 -8.87
CA LEU A 116 -10.45 -6.97 -9.53
C LEU A 116 -9.88 -6.86 -10.95
N LEU A 117 -8.78 -7.54 -11.24
CA LEU A 117 -8.13 -7.55 -12.55
C LEU A 117 -9.06 -7.95 -13.71
N PRO A 118 -9.96 -8.96 -13.60
CA PRO A 118 -10.88 -9.29 -14.68
C PRO A 118 -11.70 -8.10 -15.17
N LYS A 119 -12.16 -7.23 -14.26
CA LYS A 119 -12.93 -6.02 -14.62
C LYS A 119 -12.06 -5.00 -15.36
N MET A 120 -10.81 -4.85 -14.96
CA MET A 120 -9.85 -4.00 -15.68
C MET A 120 -9.54 -4.54 -17.07
N LEU A 121 -9.45 -5.87 -17.23
CA LEU A 121 -9.22 -6.54 -18.52
C LEU A 121 -10.42 -6.36 -19.46
N GLU A 122 -11.65 -6.46 -18.97
CA GLU A 122 -12.87 -6.19 -19.74
C GLU A 122 -12.88 -4.74 -20.27
N GLN A 123 -12.41 -3.79 -19.45
CA GLN A 123 -12.29 -2.36 -19.82
C GLN A 123 -11.08 -2.09 -20.72
N LYS A 124 -10.15 -3.05 -20.88
CA LYS A 124 -8.84 -2.87 -21.53
C LYS A 124 -8.05 -1.68 -20.95
N LYS A 125 -8.24 -1.42 -19.70
CA LYS A 125 -7.64 -0.30 -18.96
C LYS A 125 -7.66 -0.57 -17.46
N GLY A 126 -6.52 -0.43 -16.81
CA GLY A 126 -6.43 -0.57 -15.36
C GLY A 126 -5.07 -0.16 -14.82
N ASN A 127 -5.03 0.09 -13.54
CA ASN A 127 -3.78 0.46 -12.86
C ASN A 127 -3.77 -0.12 -11.46
N ILE A 128 -2.72 -0.88 -11.13
CA ILE A 128 -2.52 -1.47 -9.81
C ILE A 128 -1.29 -0.81 -9.18
N ILE A 129 -1.45 -0.25 -8.00
CA ILE A 129 -0.37 0.40 -7.25
C ILE A 129 -0.25 -0.31 -5.90
N ILE A 130 0.91 -0.91 -5.65
CA ILE A 130 1.19 -1.69 -4.44
C ILE A 130 2.14 -0.92 -3.54
N VAL A 131 1.80 -0.76 -2.27
CA VAL A 131 2.72 -0.22 -1.26
C VAL A 131 3.64 -1.32 -0.76
N SER A 132 4.87 -1.33 -1.29
CA SER A 132 5.95 -2.19 -0.85
C SER A 132 6.78 -1.50 0.25
N SER A 133 8.10 -1.55 0.19
CA SER A 133 9.02 -0.88 1.13
C SER A 133 10.43 -0.78 0.55
N ALA A 134 11.19 0.23 0.95
CA ALA A 134 12.65 0.27 0.77
C ALA A 134 13.32 -0.92 1.47
N ALA A 135 12.81 -1.33 2.66
CA ALA A 135 13.20 -2.58 3.32
C ALA A 135 12.62 -3.79 2.57
N SER A 136 13.31 -4.23 1.52
CA SER A 136 12.91 -5.31 0.61
C SER A 136 14.17 -5.87 -0.07
N ASN A 137 14.08 -6.28 -1.33
CA ASN A 137 15.26 -6.62 -2.15
C ASN A 137 16.12 -5.39 -2.52
N VAL A 138 15.66 -4.18 -2.22
CA VAL A 138 16.42 -2.94 -2.45
C VAL A 138 17.39 -2.69 -1.31
N LYS A 139 16.95 -2.83 -0.04
CA LYS A 139 17.80 -2.70 1.14
C LYS A 139 17.46 -3.72 2.21
N GLY A 140 18.45 -4.46 2.69
CA GLY A 140 18.34 -5.24 3.92
C GLY A 140 18.26 -4.32 5.13
N ALA A 141 17.29 -4.56 6.01
CA ALA A 141 17.13 -3.83 7.27
C ALA A 141 17.23 -4.79 8.44
N PRO A 142 18.07 -4.50 9.48
CA PRO A 142 18.15 -5.33 10.67
C PRO A 142 16.78 -5.54 11.34
N ASN A 143 16.56 -6.74 11.88
CA ASN A 143 15.30 -7.11 12.54
C ASN A 143 14.05 -6.95 11.66
N ARG A 144 14.18 -7.21 10.35
CA ARG A 144 13.09 -7.16 9.36
C ARG A 144 13.08 -8.38 8.45
N PHE A 145 13.48 -9.55 8.97
CA PHE A 145 13.62 -10.76 8.17
C PHE A 145 12.37 -11.05 7.34
N ILE A 146 11.27 -11.42 7.96
CA ILE A 146 10.06 -11.81 7.21
C ILE A 146 9.38 -10.60 6.56
N TYR A 147 9.43 -9.42 7.18
CA TYR A 147 8.89 -8.21 6.58
C TYR A 147 9.59 -7.89 5.27
N GLY A 148 10.92 -7.81 5.26
CA GLY A 148 11.71 -7.55 4.04
C GLY A 148 11.49 -8.61 2.97
N THR A 149 11.39 -9.88 3.36
CA THR A 149 11.08 -11.00 2.46
C THR A 149 9.72 -10.82 1.77
N THR A 150 8.67 -10.50 2.53
CA THR A 150 7.33 -10.28 1.95
C THR A 150 7.27 -9.03 1.07
N LYS A 151 7.99 -7.96 1.41
CA LYS A 151 8.05 -6.75 0.58
C LYS A 151 8.87 -6.98 -0.70
N ALA A 152 9.92 -7.81 -0.65
CA ALA A 152 10.61 -8.26 -1.86
C ALA A 152 9.71 -9.12 -2.77
N ALA A 153 8.87 -9.98 -2.20
CA ALA A 153 7.88 -10.75 -2.95
C ALA A 153 6.88 -9.82 -3.67
N LEU A 154 6.42 -8.74 -3.03
CA LEU A 154 5.56 -7.75 -3.68
C LEU A 154 6.26 -7.03 -4.86
N ASN A 155 7.56 -6.78 -4.79
CA ASN A 155 8.33 -6.21 -5.89
C ASN A 155 8.36 -7.16 -7.10
N GLY A 156 8.52 -8.47 -6.87
CA GLY A 156 8.39 -9.49 -7.91
C GLY A 156 6.97 -9.59 -8.47
N PHE A 157 5.97 -9.58 -7.59
CA PHE A 157 4.55 -9.60 -7.96
C PHE A 157 4.18 -8.45 -8.92
N VAL A 158 4.61 -7.22 -8.64
CA VAL A 158 4.38 -6.05 -9.49
C VAL A 158 5.00 -6.22 -10.87
N LYS A 159 6.23 -6.72 -10.95
CA LYS A 159 6.91 -6.94 -12.23
C LYS A 159 6.23 -8.01 -13.06
N ALA A 160 5.80 -9.11 -12.42
CA ALA A 160 5.11 -10.21 -13.10
C ALA A 160 3.76 -9.73 -13.67
N LEU A 161 2.92 -9.06 -12.84
CA LEU A 161 1.64 -8.50 -13.31
C LEU A 161 1.83 -7.51 -14.46
N ALA A 162 2.81 -6.61 -14.36
CA ALA A 162 3.09 -5.66 -15.43
C ALA A 162 3.49 -6.37 -16.73
N ALA A 163 4.36 -7.39 -16.66
CA ALA A 163 4.82 -8.13 -17.82
C ALA A 163 3.68 -8.91 -18.50
N ASP A 164 2.81 -9.54 -17.69
CA ASP A 164 1.72 -10.37 -18.19
C ASP A 164 0.62 -9.53 -18.89
N TYR A 165 0.27 -8.34 -18.36
CA TYR A 165 -0.94 -7.62 -18.76
C TYR A 165 -0.71 -6.24 -19.38
N VAL A 166 0.54 -5.81 -19.64
CA VAL A 166 0.81 -4.51 -20.27
C VAL A 166 0.16 -4.37 -21.64
N LYS A 167 0.09 -5.46 -22.41
CA LYS A 167 -0.55 -5.48 -23.73
C LYS A 167 -2.07 -5.37 -23.69
N ASP A 168 -2.65 -5.68 -22.53
CA ASP A 168 -4.08 -5.58 -22.26
C ASP A 168 -4.47 -4.22 -21.66
N GLY A 169 -3.54 -3.26 -21.63
CA GLY A 169 -3.78 -1.91 -21.13
C GLY A 169 -3.69 -1.78 -19.61
N ILE A 170 -3.09 -2.75 -18.92
CA ILE A 170 -2.95 -2.74 -17.46
C ILE A 170 -1.54 -2.28 -17.09
N ARG A 171 -1.46 -1.29 -16.20
CA ARG A 171 -0.20 -0.90 -15.54
C ARG A 171 -0.15 -1.45 -14.12
N CYS A 172 1.02 -1.82 -13.67
CA CYS A 172 1.26 -2.22 -12.29
C CYS A 172 2.58 -1.65 -11.79
N ASN A 173 2.57 -0.91 -10.68
CA ASN A 173 3.75 -0.27 -10.10
C ASN A 173 3.79 -0.43 -8.58
N ALA A 174 4.99 -0.38 -8.01
CA ALA A 174 5.17 -0.34 -6.56
C ALA A 174 5.65 1.04 -6.10
N ILE A 175 5.18 1.47 -4.92
CA ILE A 175 5.79 2.54 -4.13
C ILE A 175 6.58 1.88 -3.01
N LEU A 176 7.82 2.30 -2.83
CA LEU A 176 8.75 1.78 -1.83
C LEU A 176 9.11 2.88 -0.82
N PRO A 177 8.28 3.09 0.21
CA PRO A 177 8.59 4.10 1.22
C PRO A 177 9.80 3.73 2.07
N GLY A 178 10.52 4.75 2.53
CA GLY A 178 11.36 4.67 3.72
C GLY A 178 10.53 4.64 5.00
N THR A 179 11.02 5.26 6.07
CA THR A 179 10.25 5.37 7.31
C THR A 179 9.23 6.51 7.20
N VAL A 180 7.95 6.15 7.37
CA VAL A 180 6.81 7.10 7.33
C VAL A 180 6.22 7.24 8.72
N GLU A 181 5.98 8.47 9.17
CA GLU A 181 5.38 8.76 10.47
C GLU A 181 3.87 8.49 10.42
N THR A 182 3.49 7.27 10.81
CA THR A 182 2.11 6.79 10.82
C THR A 182 1.67 6.40 12.23
N PRO A 183 0.37 6.29 12.53
CA PRO A 183 -0.09 5.78 13.82
C PRO A 183 0.50 4.43 14.20
N SER A 184 0.63 3.50 13.24
CA SER A 184 1.24 2.19 13.48
C SER A 184 2.75 2.27 13.74
N TRP A 185 3.46 3.21 13.13
CA TRP A 185 4.87 3.47 13.44
C TRP A 185 5.02 4.07 14.84
N ASN A 186 4.21 5.08 15.19
CA ASN A 186 4.23 5.69 16.52
C ASN A 186 3.95 4.65 17.62
N ALA A 187 2.97 3.76 17.42
CA ALA A 187 2.68 2.68 18.37
C ALA A 187 3.90 1.78 18.59
N ARG A 188 4.60 1.37 17.52
CA ARG A 188 5.82 0.54 17.62
C ARG A 188 6.97 1.25 18.33
N VAL A 189 7.18 2.53 18.04
CA VAL A 189 8.23 3.32 18.72
C VAL A 189 7.93 3.44 20.21
N ASN A 190 6.69 3.69 20.57
CA ASN A 190 6.27 3.83 21.97
C ASN A 190 6.36 2.52 22.77
N MET A 191 6.41 1.36 22.10
CA MET A 191 6.60 0.05 22.70
C MET A 191 8.08 -0.36 22.83
N ALA A 192 9.04 0.44 22.35
CA ALA A 192 10.46 0.17 22.51
C ALA A 192 10.92 0.45 23.95
N ASP A 193 11.97 -0.22 24.40
CA ASP A 193 12.57 -0.01 25.74
C ASP A 193 12.99 1.46 25.95
N ASP A 194 13.52 2.10 24.92
CA ASP A 194 13.79 3.54 24.86
C ASP A 194 13.13 4.17 23.62
N PRO A 195 11.90 4.70 23.74
CA PRO A 195 11.18 5.33 22.63
C PRO A 195 11.90 6.54 22.04
N ILE A 196 12.64 7.30 22.87
CA ILE A 196 13.36 8.50 22.42
C ILE A 196 14.53 8.09 21.51
N GLN A 197 15.33 7.12 21.95
CA GLN A 197 16.43 6.61 21.14
C GLN A 197 15.92 5.90 19.89
N ALA A 198 14.88 5.07 20.00
CA ALA A 198 14.25 4.40 18.87
C ALA A 198 13.80 5.41 17.80
N ARG A 199 13.17 6.53 18.21
CA ARG A 199 12.78 7.61 17.28
C ARG A 199 13.99 8.22 16.57
N LYS A 200 15.06 8.52 17.29
CA LYS A 200 16.31 9.05 16.71
C LYS A 200 16.91 8.08 15.70
N ASP A 201 16.96 6.79 16.03
CA ASP A 201 17.51 5.75 15.15
C ASP A 201 16.68 5.60 13.87
N PHE A 202 15.36 5.71 13.96
CA PHE A 202 14.50 5.71 12.78
C PHE A 202 14.73 6.95 11.90
N ILE A 203 14.88 8.12 12.48
CA ILE A 203 15.17 9.38 11.75
C ILE A 203 16.53 9.27 11.06
N ALA A 204 17.55 8.78 11.77
CA ALA A 204 18.92 8.66 11.26
C ALA A 204 19.08 7.72 10.04
N ARG A 205 18.08 6.85 9.81
CA ARG A 205 18.08 5.98 8.62
C ARG A 205 17.93 6.76 7.31
N GLN A 206 17.20 7.87 7.32
CA GLN A 206 16.98 8.70 6.15
C GLN A 206 18.07 9.77 6.08
N ALA A 207 18.82 9.82 4.96
CA ALA A 207 19.85 10.84 4.75
C ALA A 207 19.31 12.28 4.80
N MET A 208 18.01 12.46 4.53
CA MET A 208 17.31 13.75 4.69
C MET A 208 17.12 14.17 6.16
N GLY A 209 17.45 13.33 7.15
CA GLY A 209 17.40 13.66 8.58
C GLY A 209 15.98 13.81 9.16
N ARG A 210 14.96 13.27 8.51
CA ARG A 210 13.56 13.30 8.97
C ARG A 210 12.78 12.07 8.50
N LEU A 211 11.64 11.85 9.11
CA LEU A 211 10.66 10.89 8.62
C LEU A 211 9.82 11.50 7.49
N ALA A 212 9.33 10.64 6.60
CA ALA A 212 8.32 11.07 5.65
C ALA A 212 6.96 11.22 6.32
N GLN A 213 6.12 12.12 5.80
CA GLN A 213 4.70 12.19 6.15
C GLN A 213 3.88 11.33 5.16
N PRO A 214 2.73 10.77 5.59
CA PRO A 214 1.87 9.98 4.71
C PRO A 214 1.46 10.71 3.43
N GLU A 215 1.31 12.02 3.46
CA GLU A 215 0.95 12.89 2.35
C GLU A 215 2.05 12.94 1.26
N GLU A 216 3.31 12.74 1.64
CA GLU A 216 4.42 12.67 0.68
C GLU A 216 4.32 11.38 -0.14
N ILE A 217 3.89 10.27 0.49
CA ILE A 217 3.62 9.00 -0.20
C ILE A 217 2.39 9.14 -1.11
N ALA A 218 1.34 9.83 -0.61
CA ALA A 218 0.14 10.11 -1.39
C ALA A 218 0.44 10.93 -2.65
N SER A 219 1.40 11.84 -2.62
CA SER A 219 1.83 12.64 -3.77
C SER A 219 2.40 11.75 -4.89
N MET A 220 3.23 10.75 -4.55
CA MET A 220 3.71 9.74 -5.50
C MET A 220 2.56 8.87 -6.00
N ALA A 221 1.63 8.50 -5.13
CA ALA A 221 0.45 7.72 -5.49
C ALA A 221 -0.43 8.47 -6.50
N ILE A 222 -0.65 9.78 -6.36
CA ILE A 222 -1.37 10.62 -7.32
C ILE A 222 -0.68 10.58 -8.69
N TYR A 223 0.65 10.76 -8.74
CA TYR A 223 1.40 10.67 -9.98
C TYR A 223 1.20 9.31 -10.67
N LEU A 224 1.40 8.20 -9.95
CA LEU A 224 1.25 6.86 -10.52
C LEU A 224 -0.19 6.54 -10.90
N ALA A 225 -1.18 7.12 -10.22
CA ALA A 225 -2.60 6.98 -10.50
C ALA A 225 -3.06 7.78 -11.72
N SER A 226 -2.38 8.89 -12.03
CA SER A 226 -2.76 9.82 -13.10
C SER A 226 -2.29 9.36 -14.49
N ASP A 227 -2.80 10.02 -15.52
CA ASP A 227 -2.40 9.78 -16.91
C ASP A 227 -0.99 10.32 -17.21
N GLU A 228 -0.41 11.15 -16.33
CA GLU A 228 0.99 11.60 -16.40
C GLU A 228 1.99 10.44 -16.31
N SER A 229 1.61 9.33 -15.69
CA SER A 229 2.40 8.10 -15.58
C SER A 229 2.02 7.03 -16.62
N SER A 230 1.36 7.40 -17.73
CA SER A 230 0.89 6.46 -18.75
C SER A 230 1.97 5.57 -19.35
N PHE A 231 3.23 6.01 -19.34
CA PHE A 231 4.39 5.24 -19.82
C PHE A 231 5.19 4.56 -18.69
N VAL A 232 4.62 4.50 -17.46
CA VAL A 232 5.25 3.92 -16.28
C VAL A 232 4.54 2.65 -15.87
N THR A 233 5.19 1.49 -16.02
CA THR A 233 4.71 0.18 -15.56
C THR A 233 5.87 -0.73 -15.19
N GLY A 234 5.66 -1.67 -14.26
CA GLY A 234 6.68 -2.60 -13.76
C GLY A 234 7.75 -1.94 -12.90
N THR A 235 7.56 -0.69 -12.45
CA THR A 235 8.58 0.08 -11.75
C THR A 235 8.48 -0.01 -10.22
N LEU A 236 9.64 0.13 -9.59
CA LEU A 236 9.81 0.17 -8.15
C LEU A 236 10.18 1.61 -7.76
N ASN A 237 9.21 2.38 -7.32
CA ASN A 237 9.36 3.81 -7.10
C ASN A 237 9.76 4.09 -5.64
N LEU A 238 11.04 4.36 -5.42
CA LEU A 238 11.59 4.70 -4.11
C LEU A 238 11.16 6.10 -3.69
N ILE A 239 10.73 6.21 -2.43
CA ILE A 239 10.44 7.46 -1.73
C ILE A 239 10.85 7.30 -0.27
N ASP A 240 12.16 7.37 -0.02
CA ASP A 240 12.79 6.88 1.22
C ASP A 240 13.70 7.89 1.92
N GLY A 241 13.74 9.15 1.45
CA GLY A 241 14.56 10.19 2.03
C GLY A 241 16.07 9.88 1.97
N GLY A 242 16.50 9.07 1.00
CA GLY A 242 17.88 8.66 0.81
C GLY A 242 18.35 7.52 1.72
N TRP A 243 17.43 6.73 2.27
CA TRP A 243 17.80 5.58 3.10
C TRP A 243 18.56 4.49 2.32
N THR A 244 18.31 4.36 1.04
CA THR A 244 18.95 3.34 0.17
C THR A 244 20.22 3.79 -0.52
N LEU A 245 20.66 5.04 -0.32
CA LEU A 245 21.92 5.56 -0.82
C LEU A 245 23.14 4.86 -0.21
#